data_d343da71175bdfec3ff8fc4def70327e
#
_entry.id   d343da71175bdfec3ff8fc4def70327e
#
_cell.length_a   1.000
_cell.length_b   1.000
_cell.length_c   1.000
_cell.angle_alpha   90.00
_cell.angle_beta   90.00
_cell.angle_gamma   90.00
#
_symmetry.space_group_name_H-M   'P 1'
#
loop_
_entity.id
_entity.type
_entity.pdbx_description
1 polymer ?
#
loop_
_entity_poly.entity_id
_entity_poly.type
_entity_poly.pdbx_seq_one_letter_code
_entity_poly.pdbx_strand_id
1 'polypeptide(L)'
;VYDHAKHKYLFGFRMLTLGWSDGSSFLPVNSILLSTENRKNRINEATEVDKRTVGYKRRKLSLEKGTQAMLTLLDAAKKAAIPAKYVLFDSWFSSPRTLHAVKSMGYDVIGMVKKTPKMFFRYNGEDMPLTSIYNKNKKRRGRSRYLLSVMIDVVKDGEIIPAKVVYVRNSLSYDAMTAHTAVVFTRYMILSLESRESNDNRSLGELFLYFSDEMSDIT
;
A
#
# COMPACT_ATOMS: atom_id res chain seq x y z
N VAL A 1 9.31 2.74 16.76
CA VAL A 1 8.16 2.68 15.84
C VAL A 1 6.89 2.77 16.66
N TYR A 2 5.90 3.52 16.19
CA TYR A 2 4.58 3.56 16.83
C TYR A 2 3.78 2.32 16.43
N ASP A 3 3.36 1.54 17.41
CA ASP A 3 2.49 0.37 17.22
C ASP A 3 1.02 0.82 17.37
N HIS A 4 0.28 0.80 16.26
CA HIS A 4 -1.11 1.24 16.24
C HIS A 4 -2.06 0.28 16.97
N ALA A 5 -1.70 -1.00 17.11
CA ALA A 5 -2.51 -1.99 17.84
C ALA A 5 -2.35 -1.82 19.36
N LYS A 6 -1.15 -1.50 19.82
CA LYS A 6 -0.83 -1.31 21.23
C LYS A 6 -0.87 0.15 21.68
N HIS A 7 -1.12 1.10 20.76
CA HIS A 7 -1.14 2.54 21.00
C HIS A 7 0.11 3.08 21.73
N LYS A 8 1.30 2.50 21.48
CA LYS A 8 2.56 2.89 22.12
C LYS A 8 3.76 2.80 21.20
N TYR A 9 4.82 3.52 21.57
CA TYR A 9 6.10 3.40 20.90
C TYR A 9 6.83 2.14 21.36
N LEU A 10 7.30 1.35 20.38
CA LEU A 10 8.08 0.13 20.60
C LEU A 10 9.40 0.23 19.83
N PHE A 11 10.41 -0.49 20.30
CA PHE A 11 11.60 -0.74 19.52
C PHE A 11 11.26 -1.64 18.33
N GLY A 12 11.76 -1.32 17.15
CA GLY A 12 11.51 -2.09 15.96
C GLY A 12 11.82 -1.31 14.69
N PHE A 13 11.64 -1.98 13.57
CA PHE A 13 11.89 -1.44 12.25
C PHE A 13 10.61 -1.39 11.44
N ARG A 14 10.53 -0.43 10.52
CA ARG A 14 9.49 -0.40 9.50
C ARG A 14 10.06 -0.96 8.21
N MET A 15 9.43 -1.98 7.67
CA MET A 15 9.79 -2.54 6.38
C MET A 15 8.77 -2.09 5.34
N LEU A 16 9.27 -1.53 4.24
CA LEU A 16 8.49 -1.27 3.05
C LEU A 16 8.84 -2.34 2.02
N THR A 17 7.85 -3.09 1.60
CA THR A 17 8.02 -4.16 0.61
C THR A 17 7.22 -3.84 -0.64
N LEU A 18 7.85 -3.93 -1.80
CA LEU A 18 7.20 -3.97 -3.09
C LEU A 18 6.98 -5.43 -3.46
N GLY A 19 5.74 -5.79 -3.72
CA GLY A 19 5.36 -7.10 -4.23
C GLY A 19 4.73 -6.99 -5.60
N TRP A 20 4.79 -8.05 -6.35
CA TRP A 20 4.12 -8.23 -7.62
C TRP A 20 3.05 -9.31 -7.49
N SER A 21 1.92 -9.14 -8.16
CA SER A 21 0.84 -10.13 -8.19
C SER A 21 0.17 -10.14 -9.56
N ASP A 22 -0.15 -11.33 -10.02
CA ASP A 22 -0.99 -11.60 -11.19
C ASP A 22 -2.48 -11.77 -10.84
N GLY A 23 -2.83 -11.58 -9.56
CA GLY A 23 -4.17 -11.81 -9.02
C GLY A 23 -4.34 -13.18 -8.34
N SER A 24 -3.48 -14.15 -8.64
CA SER A 24 -3.48 -15.48 -8.04
C SER A 24 -2.23 -15.73 -7.20
N SER A 25 -1.09 -15.18 -7.63
CA SER A 25 0.19 -15.31 -6.94
C SER A 25 0.66 -13.96 -6.41
N PHE A 26 1.45 -13.98 -5.34
CA PHE A 26 2.13 -12.82 -4.81
C PHE A 26 3.62 -13.11 -4.62
N LEU A 27 4.47 -12.28 -5.21
CA LEU A 27 5.92 -12.40 -5.13
C LEU A 27 6.51 -11.10 -4.55
N PRO A 28 7.27 -11.16 -3.44
CA PRO A 28 8.04 -10.01 -2.98
C PRO A 28 9.16 -9.72 -3.98
N VAL A 29 9.16 -8.50 -4.53
CA VAL A 29 10.14 -8.07 -5.53
C VAL A 29 11.35 -7.44 -4.88
N ASN A 30 11.10 -6.51 -3.96
CA ASN A 30 12.15 -5.76 -3.26
C ASN A 30 11.64 -5.18 -1.94
N SER A 31 12.54 -4.91 -1.01
CA SER A 31 12.18 -4.34 0.27
C SER A 31 13.23 -3.37 0.80
N ILE A 32 12.79 -2.41 1.60
CA ILE A 32 13.63 -1.45 2.30
C ILE A 32 13.28 -1.49 3.77
N LEU A 33 14.27 -1.68 4.61
CA LEU A 33 14.13 -1.50 6.05
C LEU A 33 14.30 -0.01 6.37
N LEU A 34 13.19 0.68 6.61
CA LEU A 34 13.17 2.13 6.84
C LEU A 34 13.77 2.47 8.21
N SER A 35 14.62 3.46 8.22
CA SER A 35 15.28 4.01 9.40
C SER A 35 14.89 5.50 9.57
N THR A 36 15.66 6.26 10.31
CA THR A 36 15.45 7.67 10.59
C THR A 36 16.75 8.46 10.37
N GLU A 37 16.64 9.69 9.93
CA GLU A 37 17.76 10.62 9.85
C GLU A 37 18.32 10.98 11.22
N ASN A 38 17.49 10.95 12.27
CA ASN A 38 17.91 11.22 13.63
C ASN A 38 18.76 10.07 14.18
N ARG A 39 20.06 10.31 14.29
CA ARG A 39 21.05 9.33 14.78
C ARG A 39 20.73 8.78 16.17
N LYS A 40 20.15 9.58 17.05
CA LYS A 40 19.76 9.14 18.40
C LYS A 40 18.73 8.00 18.42
N ASN A 41 17.96 7.86 17.32
CA ASN A 41 16.94 6.84 17.18
C ASN A 41 17.40 5.63 16.36
N ARG A 42 18.65 5.59 15.95
CA ARG A 42 19.24 4.47 15.19
C ARG A 42 19.82 3.43 16.16
N ILE A 43 19.65 2.18 15.81
CA ILE A 43 20.17 1.04 16.59
C ILE A 43 21.42 0.54 15.87
N ASN A 44 22.55 0.46 16.61
CA ASN A 44 23.81 -0.15 16.16
C ASN A 44 24.23 0.27 14.74
N GLU A 45 24.43 1.58 14.55
CA GLU A 45 24.87 2.09 13.25
C GLU A 45 26.33 1.66 12.97
N ALA A 46 26.57 1.05 11.82
CA ALA A 46 27.92 0.76 11.38
C ALA A 46 28.66 2.06 11.06
N THR A 47 29.84 2.25 11.66
CA THR A 47 30.61 3.48 11.55
C THR A 47 31.47 3.56 10.29
N GLU A 48 31.96 2.41 9.82
CA GLU A 48 32.79 2.33 8.62
C GLU A 48 32.18 1.38 7.59
N VAL A 49 31.61 1.96 6.53
CA VAL A 49 31.01 1.18 5.43
C VAL A 49 31.57 1.70 4.12
N ASP A 50 32.17 0.82 3.32
CA ASP A 50 32.62 1.15 1.97
C ASP A 50 31.43 1.62 1.12
N LYS A 51 31.52 2.84 0.60
CA LYS A 51 30.47 3.52 -0.17
C LYS A 51 30.12 2.82 -1.48
N ARG A 52 30.98 1.94 -1.98
CA ARG A 52 30.78 1.17 -3.20
C ARG A 52 29.88 -0.04 -2.98
N THR A 53 29.69 -0.48 -1.74
CA THR A 53 28.94 -1.69 -1.41
C THR A 53 27.43 -1.51 -1.51
N VAL A 54 26.73 -2.61 -1.77
CA VAL A 54 25.28 -2.69 -1.74
C VAL A 54 24.74 -2.34 -0.35
N GLY A 55 25.47 -2.75 0.71
CA GLY A 55 25.13 -2.43 2.08
C GLY A 55 25.07 -0.93 2.36
N TYR A 56 26.04 -0.17 1.85
CA TYR A 56 26.01 1.30 1.96
C TYR A 56 24.82 1.91 1.22
N LYS A 57 24.57 1.49 -0.04
CA LYS A 57 23.46 1.98 -0.84
C LYS A 57 22.11 1.73 -0.16
N ARG A 58 21.91 0.53 0.42
CA ARG A 58 20.70 0.18 1.19
C ARG A 58 20.53 1.02 2.45
N ARG A 59 21.62 1.27 3.20
CA ARG A 59 21.59 2.16 4.38
C ARG A 59 21.23 3.60 4.02
N LYS A 60 21.79 4.12 2.92
CA LYS A 60 21.44 5.45 2.43
C LYS A 60 19.94 5.52 2.06
N LEU A 61 19.46 4.54 1.32
CA LEU A 61 18.05 4.45 0.91
C LEU A 61 17.12 4.32 2.13
N SER A 62 17.52 3.63 3.19
CA SER A 62 16.73 3.46 4.40
C SER A 62 16.41 4.77 5.13
N LEU A 63 17.19 5.83 4.89
CA LEU A 63 16.98 7.15 5.49
C LEU A 63 15.96 8.00 4.72
N GLU A 64 15.58 7.59 3.52
CA GLU A 64 14.59 8.30 2.72
C GLU A 64 13.20 8.25 3.37
N LYS A 65 12.39 9.27 3.07
CA LYS A 65 10.96 9.25 3.44
C LYS A 65 10.28 8.06 2.76
N GLY A 66 9.37 7.38 3.46
CA GLY A 66 8.69 6.20 2.95
C GLY A 66 8.04 6.39 1.57
N THR A 67 7.51 7.58 1.28
CA THR A 67 6.95 7.91 -0.05
C THR A 67 8.04 7.97 -1.14
N GLN A 68 9.23 8.51 -0.82
CA GLN A 68 10.35 8.54 -1.76
C GLN A 68 10.94 7.14 -1.94
N ALA A 69 11.10 6.40 -0.86
CA ALA A 69 11.55 5.01 -0.89
C ALA A 69 10.63 4.13 -1.75
N MET A 70 9.31 4.33 -1.67
CA MET A 70 8.33 3.65 -2.52
C MET A 70 8.56 3.95 -4.01
N LEU A 71 8.77 5.22 -4.38
CA LEU A 71 9.06 5.59 -5.76
C LEU A 71 10.37 4.99 -6.26
N THR A 72 11.39 4.92 -5.40
CA THR A 72 12.68 4.27 -5.72
C THR A 72 12.51 2.76 -5.96
N LEU A 73 11.65 2.09 -5.17
CA LEU A 73 11.34 0.68 -5.40
C LEU A 73 10.59 0.45 -6.72
N LEU A 74 9.63 1.32 -7.04
CA LEU A 74 8.88 1.25 -8.31
C LEU A 74 9.78 1.49 -9.52
N ASP A 75 10.68 2.47 -9.45
CA ASP A 75 11.65 2.73 -10.52
C ASP A 75 12.59 1.52 -10.75
N ALA A 76 13.05 0.90 -9.66
CA ALA A 76 13.85 -0.31 -9.75
C ALA A 76 13.08 -1.48 -10.40
N ALA A 77 11.81 -1.68 -10.05
CA ALA A 77 10.96 -2.69 -10.66
C ALA A 77 10.72 -2.42 -12.16
N LYS A 78 10.51 -1.15 -12.53
CA LYS A 78 10.36 -0.74 -13.93
C LYS A 78 11.65 -1.02 -14.72
N LYS A 79 12.81 -0.69 -14.17
CA LYS A 79 14.12 -0.98 -14.80
C LYS A 79 14.38 -2.47 -14.95
N ALA A 80 13.87 -3.28 -14.03
CA ALA A 80 13.92 -4.74 -14.10
C ALA A 80 12.84 -5.35 -15.03
N ALA A 81 12.09 -4.50 -15.75
CA ALA A 81 11.02 -4.91 -16.67
C ALA A 81 9.95 -5.81 -16.04
N ILE A 82 9.65 -5.61 -14.74
CA ILE A 82 8.58 -6.36 -14.08
C ILE A 82 7.23 -5.92 -14.65
N PRO A 83 6.44 -6.84 -15.24
CA PRO A 83 5.21 -6.49 -15.93
C PRO A 83 4.13 -6.12 -14.91
N ALA A 84 3.69 -4.85 -14.94
CA ALA A 84 2.57 -4.39 -14.13
C ALA A 84 1.90 -3.20 -14.82
N LYS A 85 0.59 -3.14 -14.73
CA LYS A 85 -0.21 -2.01 -15.20
C LYS A 85 -0.65 -1.12 -14.04
N TYR A 86 -0.94 -1.72 -12.91
CA TYR A 86 -1.49 -1.05 -11.74
C TYR A 86 -0.52 -1.09 -10.56
N VAL A 87 -0.48 0.00 -9.80
CA VAL A 87 0.16 0.05 -8.49
C VAL A 87 -0.92 0.19 -7.44
N LEU A 88 -0.92 -0.73 -6.46
CA LEU A 88 -1.84 -0.75 -5.35
C LEU A 88 -1.12 -0.34 -4.08
N PHE A 89 -1.69 0.59 -3.32
CA PHE A 89 -1.17 0.99 -2.02
C PHE A 89 -2.28 1.51 -1.08
N ASP A 90 -1.94 1.60 0.18
CA ASP A 90 -2.84 2.11 1.20
C ASP A 90 -2.91 3.65 1.20
N SER A 91 -3.70 4.17 2.13
CA SER A 91 -3.92 5.61 2.27
C SER A 91 -2.67 6.43 2.65
N TRP A 92 -1.59 5.77 3.09
CA TRP A 92 -0.35 6.43 3.45
C TRP A 92 0.36 7.05 2.24
N PHE A 93 0.20 6.43 1.08
CA PHE A 93 0.85 6.83 -0.18
C PHE A 93 -0.08 7.62 -1.13
N SER A 94 -1.36 7.80 -0.80
CA SER A 94 -2.38 8.37 -1.69
C SER A 94 -2.41 9.91 -1.72
N SER A 95 -1.26 10.58 -1.64
CA SER A 95 -1.21 12.03 -1.84
C SER A 95 -1.25 12.40 -3.32
N PRO A 96 -1.82 13.57 -3.72
CA PRO A 96 -1.78 14.03 -5.11
C PRO A 96 -0.38 13.98 -5.73
N ARG A 97 0.64 14.40 -4.98
CA ARG A 97 2.05 14.33 -5.41
C ARG A 97 2.49 12.91 -5.74
N THR A 98 2.12 11.95 -4.92
CA THR A 98 2.49 10.54 -5.14
C THR A 98 1.74 9.96 -6.33
N LEU A 99 0.44 10.26 -6.45
CA LEU A 99 -0.37 9.81 -7.57
C LEU A 99 0.21 10.30 -8.91
N HIS A 100 0.58 11.57 -9.01
CA HIS A 100 1.24 12.13 -10.20
C HIS A 100 2.58 11.44 -10.48
N ALA A 101 3.44 11.25 -9.46
CA ALA A 101 4.72 10.60 -9.62
C ALA A 101 4.61 9.14 -10.13
N VAL A 102 3.64 8.38 -9.62
CA VAL A 102 3.41 7.01 -10.08
C VAL A 102 2.83 7.00 -11.50
N LYS A 103 1.91 7.92 -11.80
CA LYS A 103 1.34 8.04 -13.15
C LYS A 103 2.38 8.43 -14.18
N SER A 104 3.32 9.32 -13.87
CA SER A 104 4.44 9.71 -14.75
C SER A 104 5.42 8.56 -15.02
N MET A 105 5.47 7.55 -14.12
CA MET A 105 6.20 6.31 -14.37
C MET A 105 5.47 5.37 -15.34
N GLY A 106 4.23 5.68 -15.76
CA GLY A 106 3.44 4.89 -16.70
C GLY A 106 2.52 3.86 -16.04
N TYR A 107 2.36 3.90 -14.71
CA TYR A 107 1.43 3.04 -13.99
C TYR A 107 0.09 3.71 -13.74
N ASP A 108 -0.97 2.94 -13.73
CA ASP A 108 -2.25 3.34 -13.15
C ASP A 108 -2.27 3.05 -11.64
N VAL A 109 -3.04 3.84 -10.88
CA VAL A 109 -3.05 3.74 -9.42
C VAL A 109 -4.42 3.29 -8.93
N ILE A 110 -4.41 2.34 -8.00
CA ILE A 110 -5.56 1.98 -7.19
C ILE A 110 -5.16 2.12 -5.72
N GLY A 111 -5.78 3.05 -5.00
CA GLY A 111 -5.38 3.32 -3.63
C GLY A 111 -6.53 3.80 -2.75
N MET A 112 -6.43 3.52 -1.47
CA MET A 112 -7.31 4.13 -0.48
C MET A 112 -6.87 5.56 -0.23
N VAL A 113 -7.81 6.50 -0.11
CA VAL A 113 -7.50 7.90 0.17
C VAL A 113 -7.91 8.26 1.59
N LYS A 114 -7.02 8.96 2.31
CA LYS A 114 -7.32 9.45 3.67
C LYS A 114 -8.45 10.47 3.65
N LYS A 115 -9.39 10.29 4.54
CA LYS A 115 -10.41 11.30 4.85
C LYS A 115 -9.78 12.40 5.70
N THR A 116 -9.23 13.42 5.06
CA THR A 116 -8.60 14.56 5.72
C THR A 116 -9.07 15.89 5.11
N PRO A 117 -9.27 16.94 5.91
CA PRO A 117 -9.60 18.26 5.40
C PRO A 117 -8.44 18.97 4.70
N LYS A 118 -7.22 18.42 4.81
CA LYS A 118 -5.99 19.02 4.25
C LYS A 118 -5.67 18.56 2.83
N MET A 119 -6.45 17.65 2.25
CA MET A 119 -6.22 17.12 0.92
C MET A 119 -7.39 17.50 0.02
N PHE A 120 -7.09 18.22 -1.04
CA PHE A 120 -8.07 18.76 -1.97
C PHE A 120 -7.99 18.04 -3.32
N PHE A 121 -9.15 17.92 -3.94
CA PHE A 121 -9.32 17.39 -5.29
C PHE A 121 -10.27 18.30 -6.04
N ARG A 122 -10.10 18.44 -7.35
CA ARG A 122 -10.98 19.28 -8.16
C ARG A 122 -12.22 18.50 -8.56
N TYR A 123 -13.36 19.07 -8.26
CA TYR A 123 -14.66 18.54 -8.61
C TYR A 123 -15.56 19.66 -9.14
N ASN A 124 -16.04 19.51 -10.40
CA ASN A 124 -16.81 20.53 -11.11
C ASN A 124 -16.12 21.92 -11.12
N GLY A 125 -14.80 21.95 -11.30
CA GLY A 125 -14.02 23.17 -11.33
C GLY A 125 -13.60 23.74 -9.99
N GLU A 126 -14.09 23.23 -8.88
CA GLU A 126 -13.79 23.70 -7.51
C GLU A 126 -12.88 22.71 -6.76
N ASP A 127 -11.88 23.23 -6.07
CA ASP A 127 -11.00 22.43 -5.23
C ASP A 127 -11.62 22.22 -3.85
N MET A 128 -11.90 20.96 -3.48
CA MET A 128 -12.55 20.63 -2.21
C MET A 128 -12.10 19.26 -1.66
N PRO A 129 -12.19 19.05 -0.33
CA PRO A 129 -11.87 17.75 0.27
C PRO A 129 -12.93 16.71 -0.07
N LEU A 130 -12.54 15.43 -0.07
CA LEU A 130 -13.42 14.30 -0.39
C LEU A 130 -14.71 14.26 0.43
N THR A 131 -14.67 14.73 1.68
CA THR A 131 -15.87 14.84 2.54
C THR A 131 -16.91 15.81 1.97
N SER A 132 -16.46 16.94 1.44
CA SER A 132 -17.35 17.91 0.81
C SER A 132 -17.94 17.39 -0.49
N ILE A 133 -17.12 16.72 -1.31
CA ILE A 133 -17.57 16.03 -2.53
C ILE A 133 -18.64 14.99 -2.19
N TYR A 134 -18.42 14.18 -1.15
CA TYR A 134 -19.41 13.21 -0.69
C TYR A 134 -20.71 13.90 -0.26
N ASN A 135 -20.64 14.95 0.56
CA ASN A 135 -21.81 15.64 1.08
C ASN A 135 -22.63 16.32 -0.02
N LYS A 136 -21.98 16.87 -1.05
CA LYS A 136 -22.66 17.46 -2.23
C LYS A 136 -23.42 16.40 -3.06
N ASN A 137 -22.94 15.15 -3.09
CA ASN A 137 -23.44 14.11 -3.98
C ASN A 137 -24.13 12.94 -3.28
N LYS A 138 -24.15 12.91 -1.95
CA LYS A 138 -24.76 11.82 -1.19
C LYS A 138 -26.26 11.67 -1.54
N LYS A 139 -26.65 10.47 -1.95
CA LYS A 139 -28.05 10.10 -2.14
C LYS A 139 -28.69 9.70 -0.81
N ARG A 140 -30.03 9.62 -0.76
CA ARG A 140 -30.76 9.12 0.42
C ARG A 140 -30.19 7.77 0.87
N ARG A 141 -30.17 7.54 2.19
CA ARG A 141 -29.61 6.33 2.81
C ARG A 141 -30.22 5.05 2.22
N GLY A 142 -29.36 4.28 1.53
CA GLY A 142 -29.67 2.92 1.10
C GLY A 142 -28.90 1.88 1.94
N ARG A 143 -29.18 0.59 1.75
CA ARG A 143 -28.47 -0.53 2.38
C ARG A 143 -27.20 -0.94 1.61
N SER A 144 -26.96 -0.36 0.45
CA SER A 144 -25.83 -0.71 -0.41
C SER A 144 -24.47 -0.49 0.29
N ARG A 145 -23.53 -1.41 0.04
CA ARG A 145 -22.13 -1.26 0.43
C ARG A 145 -21.46 -0.11 -0.34
N TYR A 146 -21.81 0.06 -1.61
CA TYR A 146 -21.34 1.16 -2.43
C TYR A 146 -22.26 2.36 -2.27
N LEU A 147 -21.69 3.48 -1.80
CA LEU A 147 -22.46 4.68 -1.48
C LEU A 147 -22.53 5.65 -2.65
N LEU A 148 -21.42 5.87 -3.31
CA LEU A 148 -21.27 6.87 -4.35
C LEU A 148 -20.02 6.60 -5.18
N SER A 149 -20.08 6.95 -6.45
CA SER A 149 -18.91 6.98 -7.36
C SER A 149 -18.97 8.27 -8.16
N VAL A 150 -17.87 9.03 -8.14
CA VAL A 150 -17.73 10.32 -8.84
C VAL A 150 -16.38 10.41 -9.54
N MET A 151 -16.36 11.15 -10.66
CA MET A 151 -15.11 11.55 -11.30
C MET A 151 -14.61 12.83 -10.63
N ILE A 152 -13.32 12.88 -10.41
CA ILE A 152 -12.59 14.03 -9.86
C ILE A 152 -11.31 14.23 -10.65
N ASP A 153 -10.70 15.39 -10.48
CA ASP A 153 -9.37 15.63 -11.00
C ASP A 153 -8.37 15.75 -9.85
N VAL A 154 -7.26 15.04 -9.98
CA VAL A 154 -6.10 15.17 -9.11
C VAL A 154 -5.19 16.21 -9.74
N VAL A 155 -5.16 17.40 -9.15
CA VAL A 155 -4.40 18.55 -9.68
C VAL A 155 -3.10 18.70 -8.92
N LYS A 156 -2.00 18.85 -9.64
CA LYS A 156 -0.68 19.16 -9.08
C LYS A 156 0.18 19.92 -10.10
N ASP A 157 0.72 21.06 -9.67
CA ASP A 157 1.64 21.90 -10.46
C ASP A 157 1.10 22.21 -11.90
N GLY A 158 -0.23 22.38 -12.01
CA GLY A 158 -0.91 22.63 -13.30
C GLY A 158 -1.26 21.36 -14.10
N GLU A 159 -0.71 20.22 -13.75
CA GLU A 159 -1.08 18.94 -14.36
C GLU A 159 -2.36 18.35 -13.74
N ILE A 160 -3.17 17.74 -14.58
CA ILE A 160 -4.47 17.17 -14.20
C ILE A 160 -4.50 15.69 -14.52
N ILE A 161 -4.83 14.87 -13.53
CA ILE A 161 -5.07 13.43 -13.70
C ILE A 161 -6.53 13.14 -13.35
N PRO A 162 -7.37 12.72 -14.31
CA PRO A 162 -8.73 12.28 -14.00
C PRO A 162 -8.70 11.00 -13.19
N ALA A 163 -9.49 10.96 -12.13
CA ALA A 163 -9.58 9.82 -11.23
C ALA A 163 -11.03 9.54 -10.83
N LYS A 164 -11.33 8.27 -10.61
CA LYS A 164 -12.64 7.83 -10.11
C LYS A 164 -12.55 7.56 -8.62
N VAL A 165 -13.31 8.31 -7.83
CA VAL A 165 -13.45 8.06 -6.40
C VAL A 165 -14.70 7.23 -6.13
N VAL A 166 -14.53 6.18 -5.35
CA VAL A 166 -15.61 5.30 -4.90
C VAL A 166 -15.73 5.40 -3.38
N TYR A 167 -16.90 5.77 -2.90
CA TYR A 167 -17.20 5.81 -1.48
C TYR A 167 -17.89 4.51 -1.07
N VAL A 168 -17.30 3.82 -0.12
CA VAL A 168 -17.78 2.52 0.35
C VAL A 168 -18.17 2.64 1.83
N ARG A 169 -19.24 1.98 2.22
CA ARG A 169 -19.60 1.87 3.64
C ARG A 169 -18.61 0.93 4.31
N ASN A 170 -17.89 1.46 5.28
CA ASN A 170 -17.05 0.63 6.10
C ASN A 170 -17.92 -0.10 7.13
N SER A 171 -18.02 -1.41 7.01
CA SER A 171 -18.73 -2.29 7.97
C SER A 171 -17.78 -2.86 9.02
N LEU A 172 -16.47 -2.72 8.81
CA LEU A 172 -15.43 -3.21 9.72
C LEU A 172 -14.65 -2.02 10.29
N SER A 173 -14.15 -2.16 11.51
CA SER A 173 -13.21 -1.18 12.05
C SER A 173 -11.92 -1.17 11.24
N TYR A 174 -11.21 -0.04 11.25
CA TYR A 174 -9.91 0.08 10.56
C TYR A 174 -8.93 -1.01 11.03
N ASP A 175 -8.93 -1.30 12.32
CA ASP A 175 -8.04 -2.29 12.94
C ASP A 175 -8.37 -3.72 12.47
N ALA A 176 -9.65 -4.05 12.36
CA ALA A 176 -10.10 -5.33 11.82
C ALA A 176 -9.71 -5.48 10.33
N MET A 177 -9.81 -4.43 9.53
CA MET A 177 -9.36 -4.45 8.13
C MET A 177 -7.86 -4.61 8.00
N THR A 178 -7.08 -3.91 8.85
CA THR A 178 -5.62 -4.01 8.85
C THR A 178 -5.16 -5.40 9.31
N ALA A 179 -5.77 -5.93 10.37
CA ALA A 179 -5.50 -7.27 10.85
C ALA A 179 -5.86 -8.33 9.79
N HIS A 180 -7.02 -8.21 9.16
CA HIS A 180 -7.45 -9.11 8.10
C HIS A 180 -6.46 -9.09 6.91
N THR A 181 -6.05 -7.91 6.47
CA THR A 181 -5.07 -7.76 5.39
C THR A 181 -3.72 -8.40 5.75
N ALA A 182 -3.23 -8.18 6.97
CA ALA A 182 -1.99 -8.79 7.45
C ALA A 182 -2.09 -10.33 7.50
N VAL A 183 -3.19 -10.87 8.00
CA VAL A 183 -3.45 -12.32 8.04
C VAL A 183 -3.52 -12.90 6.63
N VAL A 184 -4.21 -12.25 5.70
CA VAL A 184 -4.30 -12.68 4.31
C VAL A 184 -2.91 -12.71 3.67
N PHE A 185 -2.09 -11.67 3.84
CA PHE A 185 -0.73 -11.64 3.31
C PHE A 185 0.17 -12.73 3.91
N THR A 186 0.13 -12.91 5.22
CA THR A 186 0.92 -13.95 5.90
C THR A 186 0.51 -15.33 5.43
N ARG A 187 -0.80 -15.59 5.35
CA ARG A 187 -1.34 -16.86 4.85
C ARG A 187 -0.94 -17.11 3.40
N TYR A 188 -0.98 -16.10 2.55
CA TYR A 188 -0.58 -16.20 1.15
C TYR A 188 0.91 -16.55 1.02
N MET A 189 1.77 -15.95 1.85
CA MET A 189 3.21 -16.27 1.84
C MET A 189 3.48 -17.70 2.30
N ILE A 190 2.81 -18.17 3.34
CA ILE A 190 2.96 -19.56 3.83
C ILE A 190 2.50 -20.53 2.76
N LEU A 191 1.33 -20.35 2.17
CA LEU A 191 0.80 -21.21 1.11
C LEU A 191 1.69 -21.20 -0.14
N SER A 192 2.30 -20.06 -0.47
CA SER A 192 3.25 -19.97 -1.60
C SER A 192 4.54 -20.72 -1.34
N LEU A 193 4.99 -20.79 -0.08
CA LEU A 193 6.14 -21.59 0.31
C LEU A 193 5.80 -23.09 0.26
N GLU A 194 4.70 -23.51 0.83
CA GLU A 194 4.26 -24.91 0.84
C GLU A 194 3.98 -25.45 -0.57
N SER A 195 3.34 -24.66 -1.43
CA SER A 195 3.14 -25.02 -2.84
C SER A 195 4.45 -25.26 -3.61
N ARG A 196 5.57 -24.69 -3.16
CA ARG A 196 6.90 -24.91 -3.79
C ARG A 196 7.63 -26.13 -3.25
N GLU A 197 7.35 -26.51 -2.00
CA GLU A 197 8.04 -27.62 -1.33
C GLU A 197 7.34 -28.98 -1.53
N SER A 198 6.05 -28.97 -1.84
CA SER A 198 5.29 -30.20 -2.00
C SER A 198 4.91 -30.45 -3.46
N ASN A 199 4.83 -31.73 -3.84
CA ASN A 199 4.30 -32.19 -5.14
C ASN A 199 2.76 -31.99 -5.23
N ASP A 200 2.22 -31.00 -4.58
CA ASP A 200 0.80 -30.68 -4.60
C ASP A 200 0.44 -29.90 -5.86
N ASN A 201 -0.33 -30.51 -6.75
CA ASN A 201 -0.76 -29.92 -8.02
C ASN A 201 -1.91 -28.92 -7.89
N ARG A 202 -2.40 -28.65 -6.65
CA ARG A 202 -3.46 -27.67 -6.43
C ARG A 202 -2.95 -26.26 -6.64
N SER A 203 -3.78 -25.42 -7.24
CA SER A 203 -3.52 -23.99 -7.33
C SER A 203 -3.53 -23.32 -5.95
N LEU A 204 -2.82 -22.20 -5.80
CA LEU A 204 -2.85 -21.41 -4.55
C LEU A 204 -4.28 -21.01 -4.14
N GLY A 205 -5.17 -20.79 -5.08
CA GLY A 205 -6.58 -20.52 -4.81
C GLY A 205 -7.32 -21.72 -4.21
N GLU A 206 -7.06 -22.93 -4.72
CA GLU A 206 -7.63 -24.16 -4.18
C GLU A 206 -7.09 -24.49 -2.78
N LEU A 207 -5.78 -24.30 -2.56
CA LEU A 207 -5.19 -24.39 -1.23
C LEU A 207 -5.79 -23.38 -0.26
N PHE A 208 -6.02 -22.16 -0.70
CA PHE A 208 -6.66 -21.14 0.11
C PHE A 208 -8.09 -21.50 0.51
N LEU A 209 -8.88 -22.05 -0.39
CA LEU A 209 -10.24 -22.53 -0.12
C LEU A 209 -10.22 -23.71 0.85
N TYR A 210 -9.36 -24.69 0.61
CA TYR A 210 -9.21 -25.86 1.47
C TYR A 210 -8.94 -25.48 2.93
N PHE A 211 -7.95 -24.62 3.18
CA PHE A 211 -7.67 -24.13 4.54
C PHE A 211 -8.70 -23.16 5.09
N SER A 212 -9.57 -22.60 4.25
CA SER A 212 -10.70 -21.78 4.73
C SER A 212 -11.82 -22.62 5.31
N ASP A 213 -12.05 -23.78 4.75
CA ASP A 213 -13.07 -24.73 5.23
C ASP A 213 -12.62 -25.42 6.53
N GLU A 214 -11.34 -25.76 6.67
CA GLU A 214 -10.81 -26.33 7.91
C GLU A 214 -10.86 -25.36 9.13
N MET A 215 -10.82 -24.05 8.90
CA MET A 215 -10.94 -23.06 9.99
C MET A 215 -12.35 -22.96 10.55
N SER A 216 -13.37 -23.44 9.88
CA SER A 216 -14.74 -23.47 10.42
C SER A 216 -14.95 -24.57 11.47
N ASP A 217 -14.06 -25.56 11.54
CA ASP A 217 -14.13 -26.68 12.50
C ASP A 217 -13.36 -26.43 13.81
N ILE A 218 -12.74 -25.22 13.96
CA ILE A 218 -11.93 -24.84 15.15
C ILE A 218 -12.70 -23.86 16.09
N THR A 219 -13.95 -23.59 15.82
CA THR A 219 -14.88 -22.87 16.70
C THR A 219 -15.84 -23.87 17.33
#